data_ac374955ecc281442b907e9f21fabd60
#
_entry.id   ac374955ecc281442b907e9f21fabd60
#
_cell.length_a   1.000
_cell.length_b   1.000
_cell.length_c   1.000
_cell.angle_alpha   90.00
_cell.angle_beta   90.00
_cell.angle_gamma   90.00
#
_symmetry.space_group_name_H-M   'P 1'
#
loop_
_entity.id
_entity.type
_entity.pdbx_description
1 polymer ?
#
loop_
_entity_poly.entity_id
_entity_poly.type
_entity_poly.pdbx_seq_one_letter_code
_entity_poly.pdbx_strand_id
1 'polypeptide(L)'
;MKGFFNLFRRSALEFKSIRCLTVTAMLIALDLALKLTAGIVITEYLHISFAFVAMASIGMLFGPTVGFTAGLITDLLGFMMKPSGAFDIRFTLIEALGGLLYGLFLYNAQNDRWLVPRVIAAKTTVVIICNLWLTTWANASLLGRGFFAMFPARAIKNIAQLPVDIILLSLILPAVLKIWQMIPGTKRKIDEKLLFSDSNVGKALITLVALVMVIVCSLGIAAQNLSDQQKELKKTVTAQGEQIERMDAEIAALYSELGIERPVFEEEAE
;
A
#
# COMPACT_ATOMS: atom_id res chain seq x y z
N MET A 1 -30.86 7.87 5.61
CA MET A 1 -29.95 8.92 6.11
C MET A 1 -29.75 8.87 7.64
N LYS A 2 -30.80 8.65 8.45
CA LYS A 2 -30.68 8.60 9.93
C LYS A 2 -29.69 7.52 10.46
N GLY A 3 -29.55 6.38 9.78
CA GLY A 3 -28.61 5.30 10.17
C GLY A 3 -27.13 5.67 10.00
N PHE A 4 -26.81 6.41 8.94
CA PHE A 4 -25.45 6.85 8.64
C PHE A 4 -24.94 7.86 9.69
N PHE A 5 -25.74 8.89 10.01
CA PHE A 5 -25.43 9.86 11.06
C PHE A 5 -25.30 9.21 12.45
N ASN A 6 -26.12 8.22 12.74
CA ASN A 6 -26.04 7.48 14.00
C ASN A 6 -24.73 6.69 14.14
N LEU A 7 -24.17 6.20 13.04
CA LEU A 7 -22.90 5.47 13.01
C LEU A 7 -21.73 6.40 13.40
N PHE A 8 -21.67 7.60 12.81
CA PHE A 8 -20.67 8.61 13.16
C PHE A 8 -20.82 9.08 14.62
N ARG A 9 -22.04 9.34 15.05
CA ARG A 9 -22.30 9.77 16.44
C ARG A 9 -21.87 8.67 17.44
N ARG A 10 -22.14 7.41 17.16
CA ARG A 10 -21.70 6.29 18.01
C ARG A 10 -20.18 6.19 18.06
N SER A 11 -19.53 6.27 16.91
CA SER A 11 -18.07 6.27 16.83
C SER A 11 -17.44 7.46 17.57
N ALA A 12 -18.02 8.65 17.47
CA ALA A 12 -17.56 9.84 18.20
C ALA A 12 -17.73 9.69 19.73
N LEU A 13 -18.76 8.98 20.18
CA LEU A 13 -18.96 8.71 21.61
C LEU A 13 -17.94 7.72 22.18
N GLU A 14 -17.30 6.87 21.35
CA GLU A 14 -16.24 5.97 21.78
C GLU A 14 -15.00 6.72 22.29
N PHE A 15 -14.75 7.96 21.83
CA PHE A 15 -13.66 8.80 22.36
C PHE A 15 -13.77 9.11 23.85
N LYS A 16 -14.95 9.03 24.43
CA LYS A 16 -15.16 9.23 25.88
C LYS A 16 -14.66 8.04 26.71
N SER A 17 -14.38 6.92 26.07
CA SER A 17 -13.91 5.71 26.72
C SER A 17 -12.37 5.69 26.78
N ILE A 18 -11.81 5.62 27.98
CA ILE A 18 -10.38 5.46 28.20
C ILE A 18 -9.85 4.22 27.44
N ARG A 19 -10.64 3.15 27.37
CA ARG A 19 -10.29 1.93 26.63
C ARG A 19 -10.12 2.18 25.14
N CYS A 20 -11.02 2.96 24.54
CA CYS A 20 -10.90 3.35 23.15
C CYS A 20 -9.58 4.11 22.93
N LEU A 21 -9.29 5.10 23.75
CA LEU A 21 -8.05 5.89 23.63
C LEU A 21 -6.80 5.02 23.78
N THR A 22 -6.76 4.15 24.80
CA THR A 22 -5.60 3.30 25.07
C THR A 22 -5.35 2.31 23.93
N VAL A 23 -6.40 1.59 23.50
CA VAL A 23 -6.25 0.59 22.43
C VAL A 23 -5.96 1.25 21.08
N THR A 24 -6.59 2.38 20.79
CA THR A 24 -6.28 3.16 19.58
C THR A 24 -4.82 3.63 19.59
N ALA A 25 -4.32 4.13 20.71
CA ALA A 25 -2.91 4.54 20.85
C ALA A 25 -1.95 3.36 20.64
N MET A 26 -2.26 2.19 21.21
CA MET A 26 -1.46 0.96 21.00
C MET A 26 -1.48 0.51 19.53
N LEU A 27 -2.62 0.58 18.87
CA LEU A 27 -2.74 0.21 17.46
C LEU A 27 -2.05 1.23 16.55
N ILE A 28 -2.08 2.53 16.87
CA ILE A 28 -1.31 3.56 16.17
C ILE A 28 0.20 3.29 16.33
N ALA A 29 0.67 2.98 17.55
CA ALA A 29 2.05 2.63 17.77
C ALA A 29 2.47 1.37 16.98
N LEU A 30 1.60 0.38 16.91
CA LEU A 30 1.81 -0.82 16.08
C LEU A 30 1.87 -0.47 14.60
N ASP A 31 0.96 0.37 14.10
CA ASP A 31 0.95 0.84 12.70
C ASP A 31 2.28 1.54 12.35
N LEU A 32 2.74 2.44 13.20
CA LEU A 32 4.01 3.14 13.03
C LEU A 32 5.21 2.16 13.07
N ALA A 33 5.22 1.23 14.02
CA ALA A 33 6.26 0.21 14.09
C ALA A 33 6.29 -0.63 12.81
N LEU A 34 5.12 -1.07 12.31
CA LEU A 34 5.03 -1.82 11.05
C LEU A 34 5.44 -0.99 9.83
N LYS A 35 5.13 0.30 9.78
CA LYS A 35 5.60 1.20 8.71
C LYS A 35 7.11 1.37 8.70
N LEU A 36 7.75 1.38 9.88
CA LEU A 36 9.19 1.59 10.02
C LEU A 36 10.00 0.31 9.81
N THR A 37 9.51 -0.83 10.30
CA THR A 37 10.28 -2.09 10.37
C THR A 37 9.87 -3.14 9.34
N ALA A 38 8.58 -3.26 9.05
CA ALA A 38 8.01 -4.36 8.27
C ALA A 38 7.67 -3.97 6.83
N GLY A 39 8.25 -2.90 6.31
CA GLY A 39 8.23 -2.63 4.87
C GLY A 39 9.14 -3.64 4.17
N ILE A 40 8.62 -4.85 3.83
CA ILE A 40 9.38 -5.79 3.01
C ILE A 40 9.45 -5.19 1.61
N VAL A 41 10.61 -4.65 1.28
CA VAL A 41 10.94 -4.17 -0.06
C VAL A 41 11.33 -5.41 -0.87
N ILE A 42 10.39 -5.98 -1.60
CA ILE A 42 10.67 -7.10 -2.51
C ILE A 42 11.30 -6.56 -3.79
N THR A 43 10.85 -5.39 -4.26
CA THR A 43 11.43 -4.64 -5.38
C THR A 43 11.19 -3.15 -5.14
N GLU A 44 11.90 -2.27 -5.87
CA GLU A 44 11.65 -0.80 -5.83
C GLU A 44 10.17 -0.44 -6.02
N TYR A 45 9.40 -1.31 -6.65
CA TYR A 45 7.98 -1.11 -6.97
C TYR A 45 7.04 -1.87 -6.03
N LEU A 46 7.51 -2.90 -5.31
CA LEU A 46 6.68 -3.75 -4.47
C LEU A 46 7.07 -3.62 -2.99
N HIS A 47 6.47 -2.66 -2.33
CA HIS A 47 6.51 -2.51 -0.87
C HIS A 47 5.26 -3.17 -0.27
N ILE A 48 5.43 -4.27 0.43
CA ILE A 48 4.36 -4.87 1.22
C ILE A 48 4.44 -4.25 2.61
N SER A 49 3.45 -3.46 2.97
CA SER A 49 3.31 -2.91 4.31
C SER A 49 2.13 -3.59 5.00
N PHE A 50 2.33 -4.03 6.23
CA PHE A 50 1.28 -4.65 7.05
C PHE A 50 0.53 -3.63 7.91
N ALA A 51 0.90 -2.37 7.85
CA ALA A 51 0.36 -1.28 8.66
C ALA A 51 -1.17 -1.13 8.49
N PHE A 52 -1.71 -1.38 7.30
CA PHE A 52 -3.16 -1.32 7.05
C PHE A 52 -3.99 -2.23 7.97
N VAL A 53 -3.39 -3.29 8.55
CA VAL A 53 -4.06 -4.20 9.48
C VAL A 53 -4.41 -3.48 10.78
N ALA A 54 -3.48 -2.68 11.31
CA ALA A 54 -3.72 -1.89 12.52
C ALA A 54 -4.81 -0.84 12.27
N MET A 55 -4.76 -0.14 11.13
CA MET A 55 -5.77 0.84 10.75
C MET A 55 -7.16 0.22 10.55
N ALA A 56 -7.24 -0.92 9.88
CA ALA A 56 -8.49 -1.67 9.70
C ALA A 56 -9.05 -2.15 11.05
N SER A 57 -8.18 -2.56 11.98
CA SER A 57 -8.56 -2.95 13.34
C SER A 57 -9.16 -1.79 14.12
N ILE A 58 -8.58 -0.59 14.05
CA ILE A 58 -9.13 0.63 14.67
C ILE A 58 -10.52 0.93 14.09
N GLY A 59 -10.64 0.94 12.77
CA GLY A 59 -11.92 1.18 12.09
C GLY A 59 -13.00 0.17 12.49
N MET A 60 -12.64 -1.11 12.59
CA MET A 60 -13.55 -2.18 12.98
C MET A 60 -14.01 -2.07 14.43
N LEU A 61 -13.12 -1.77 15.36
CA LEU A 61 -13.41 -1.73 16.80
C LEU A 61 -14.17 -0.45 17.19
N PHE A 62 -13.76 0.70 16.69
CA PHE A 62 -14.21 2.01 17.18
C PHE A 62 -14.96 2.84 16.14
N GLY A 63 -14.96 2.42 14.88
CA GLY A 63 -15.76 3.01 13.81
C GLY A 63 -15.09 4.16 13.04
N PRO A 64 -15.85 4.83 12.16
CA PRO A 64 -15.29 5.72 11.14
C PRO A 64 -14.67 7.01 11.71
N THR A 65 -15.24 7.57 12.77
CA THR A 65 -14.72 8.82 13.35
C THR A 65 -13.36 8.59 14.01
N VAL A 66 -13.22 7.49 14.77
CA VAL A 66 -11.96 7.12 15.42
C VAL A 66 -10.93 6.69 14.37
N GLY A 67 -11.35 5.94 13.34
CA GLY A 67 -10.49 5.56 12.21
C GLY A 67 -9.94 6.77 11.45
N PHE A 68 -10.78 7.78 11.20
CA PHE A 68 -10.36 9.03 10.55
C PHE A 68 -9.30 9.77 11.37
N THR A 69 -9.56 9.98 12.65
CA THR A 69 -8.60 10.69 13.54
C THR A 69 -7.32 9.90 13.75
N ALA A 70 -7.42 8.58 13.84
CA ALA A 70 -6.24 7.72 13.91
C ALA A 70 -5.38 7.83 12.65
N GLY A 71 -5.98 7.87 11.46
CA GLY A 71 -5.27 8.07 10.20
C GLY A 71 -4.52 9.39 10.14
N LEU A 72 -5.15 10.50 10.59
CA LEU A 72 -4.48 11.80 10.70
C LEU A 72 -3.25 11.72 11.60
N ILE A 73 -3.41 11.15 12.79
CA ILE A 73 -2.33 11.06 13.80
C ILE A 73 -1.20 10.16 13.29
N THR A 74 -1.55 9.02 12.70
CA THR A 74 -0.56 8.04 12.21
C THR A 74 0.29 8.60 11.08
N ASP A 75 -0.30 9.32 10.14
CA ASP A 75 0.46 9.93 9.04
C ASP A 75 1.38 11.05 9.55
N LEU A 76 0.85 11.92 10.42
CA LEU A 76 1.63 13.01 11.02
C LEU A 76 2.84 12.48 11.81
N LEU A 77 2.62 11.50 12.70
CA LEU A 77 3.67 10.88 13.48
C LEU A 77 4.65 10.10 12.58
N GLY A 78 4.13 9.39 11.57
CA GLY A 78 4.96 8.66 10.60
C GLY A 78 5.90 9.59 9.85
N PHE A 79 5.41 10.74 9.41
CA PHE A 79 6.22 11.77 8.76
C PHE A 79 7.28 12.36 9.71
N MET A 80 6.93 12.61 10.98
CA MET A 80 7.89 13.12 11.97
C MET A 80 9.00 12.12 12.27
N MET A 81 8.70 10.82 12.27
CA MET A 81 9.68 9.76 12.55
C MET A 81 10.58 9.46 11.35
N LYS A 82 10.04 9.51 10.14
CA LYS A 82 10.79 9.26 8.90
C LYS A 82 10.35 10.24 7.81
N PRO A 83 10.89 11.45 7.79
CA PRO A 83 10.55 12.44 6.78
C PRO A 83 11.04 11.96 5.40
N SER A 84 10.11 11.74 4.49
CA SER A 84 10.37 11.35 3.10
C SER A 84 9.95 12.48 2.15
N GLY A 85 10.79 13.52 2.05
CA GLY A 85 10.50 14.68 1.21
C GLY A 85 9.76 15.81 1.92
N ALA A 86 9.08 16.68 1.18
CA ALA A 86 8.28 17.76 1.73
C ALA A 86 6.97 17.25 2.31
N PHE A 87 6.55 17.80 3.45
CA PHE A 87 5.23 17.49 4.01
C PHE A 87 4.12 17.97 3.09
N ASP A 88 3.19 17.06 2.80
CA ASP A 88 2.02 17.38 1.99
C ASP A 88 0.76 16.84 2.67
N ILE A 89 -0.10 17.76 3.09
CA ILE A 89 -1.36 17.49 3.79
C ILE A 89 -2.31 16.54 3.01
N ARG A 90 -2.13 16.44 1.69
CA ARG A 90 -2.94 15.56 0.85
C ARG A 90 -2.76 14.09 1.26
N PHE A 91 -1.53 13.66 1.58
CA PHE A 91 -1.28 12.29 2.05
C PHE A 91 -1.92 12.03 3.41
N THR A 92 -1.85 12.99 4.31
CA THR A 92 -2.51 12.92 5.63
C THR A 92 -4.03 12.75 5.50
N LEU A 93 -4.65 13.49 4.58
CA LEU A 93 -6.09 13.36 4.31
C LEU A 93 -6.44 12.02 3.66
N ILE A 94 -5.59 11.49 2.80
CA ILE A 94 -5.78 10.18 2.16
C ILE A 94 -5.72 9.06 3.21
N GLU A 95 -4.74 9.11 4.12
CA GLU A 95 -4.63 8.12 5.21
C GLU A 95 -5.82 8.20 6.16
N ALA A 96 -6.25 9.40 6.50
CA ALA A 96 -7.46 9.62 7.30
C ALA A 96 -8.72 9.08 6.62
N LEU A 97 -8.86 9.31 5.31
CA LEU A 97 -9.96 8.76 4.52
C LEU A 97 -9.91 7.24 4.49
N GLY A 98 -8.74 6.63 4.39
CA GLY A 98 -8.56 5.19 4.49
C GLY A 98 -9.08 4.63 5.80
N GLY A 99 -8.72 5.24 6.93
CA GLY A 99 -9.23 4.89 8.26
C GLY A 99 -10.75 5.05 8.39
N LEU A 100 -11.30 6.12 7.82
CA LEU A 100 -12.75 6.35 7.75
C LEU A 100 -13.46 5.25 6.96
N LEU A 101 -12.96 4.89 5.78
CA LEU A 101 -13.53 3.85 4.94
C LEU A 101 -13.51 2.48 5.63
N TYR A 102 -12.40 2.10 6.27
CA TYR A 102 -12.37 0.88 7.08
C TYR A 102 -13.44 0.91 8.17
N GLY A 103 -13.60 2.02 8.87
CA GLY A 103 -14.64 2.18 9.89
C GLY A 103 -16.06 2.10 9.32
N LEU A 104 -16.32 2.65 8.15
CA LEU A 104 -17.65 2.60 7.51
C LEU A 104 -18.07 1.17 7.17
N PHE A 105 -17.16 0.38 6.61
CA PHE A 105 -17.47 -0.99 6.18
C PHE A 105 -17.41 -2.01 7.31
N LEU A 106 -16.48 -1.86 8.27
CA LEU A 106 -16.14 -2.89 9.25
C LEU A 106 -16.79 -2.68 10.62
N TYR A 107 -17.18 -1.44 11.00
CA TYR A 107 -17.63 -1.14 12.36
C TYR A 107 -18.84 -1.96 12.83
N ASN A 108 -19.77 -2.31 11.97
CA ASN A 108 -20.94 -3.12 12.32
C ASN A 108 -20.79 -4.60 11.92
N ALA A 109 -19.63 -5.00 11.39
CA ALA A 109 -19.37 -6.36 10.91
C ALA A 109 -19.03 -7.35 12.02
N GLN A 110 -18.99 -6.91 13.29
CA GLN A 110 -18.51 -7.72 14.43
C GLN A 110 -19.39 -8.91 14.78
N ASN A 111 -20.63 -8.97 14.30
CA ASN A 111 -21.59 -10.03 14.61
C ASN A 111 -22.20 -10.67 13.36
N ASP A 112 -21.55 -10.55 12.20
CA ASP A 112 -22.19 -10.86 10.94
C ASP A 112 -21.48 -11.99 10.20
N ARG A 113 -22.25 -12.93 9.63
CA ARG A 113 -21.79 -13.93 8.65
C ARG A 113 -21.11 -13.28 7.43
N TRP A 114 -21.22 -11.96 7.30
CA TRP A 114 -20.74 -11.14 6.20
C TRP A 114 -19.41 -10.44 6.48
N LEU A 115 -18.63 -10.87 7.50
CA LEU A 115 -17.35 -10.23 7.80
C LEU A 115 -16.40 -10.25 6.59
N VAL A 116 -16.24 -11.43 5.96
CA VAL A 116 -15.34 -11.58 4.80
C VAL A 116 -15.77 -10.72 3.61
N PRO A 117 -17.03 -10.75 3.14
CA PRO A 117 -17.49 -9.84 2.10
C PRO A 117 -17.29 -8.35 2.43
N ARG A 118 -17.46 -7.96 3.68
CA ARG A 118 -17.23 -6.56 4.12
C ARG A 118 -15.76 -6.20 4.12
N VAL A 119 -14.88 -7.13 4.50
CA VAL A 119 -13.42 -6.95 4.39
C VAL A 119 -13.02 -6.77 2.93
N ILE A 120 -13.54 -7.60 2.03
CA ILE A 120 -13.30 -7.47 0.59
C ILE A 120 -13.76 -6.09 0.09
N ALA A 121 -14.98 -5.68 0.42
CA ALA A 121 -15.54 -4.40 0.02
C ALA A 121 -14.72 -3.24 0.60
N ALA A 122 -14.36 -3.28 1.89
CA ALA A 122 -13.57 -2.25 2.54
C ALA A 122 -12.20 -2.08 1.87
N LYS A 123 -11.45 -3.19 1.72
CA LYS A 123 -10.10 -3.14 1.15
C LYS A 123 -10.13 -2.72 -0.31
N THR A 124 -11.04 -3.27 -1.11
CA THR A 124 -11.18 -2.89 -2.52
C THR A 124 -11.51 -1.40 -2.66
N THR A 125 -12.42 -0.87 -1.84
CA THR A 125 -12.77 0.55 -1.87
C THR A 125 -11.58 1.43 -1.48
N VAL A 126 -10.83 1.07 -0.43
CA VAL A 126 -9.61 1.79 -0.02
C VAL A 126 -8.55 1.75 -1.12
N VAL A 127 -8.32 0.60 -1.74
CA VAL A 127 -7.35 0.48 -2.84
C VAL A 127 -7.76 1.35 -4.03
N ILE A 128 -9.01 1.30 -4.45
CA ILE A 128 -9.46 2.08 -5.60
C ILE A 128 -9.42 3.58 -5.31
N ILE A 129 -10.04 4.02 -4.21
CA ILE A 129 -10.19 5.46 -3.93
C ILE A 129 -8.88 6.03 -3.40
N CYS A 130 -8.31 5.46 -2.33
CA CYS A 130 -7.14 6.04 -1.68
C CYS A 130 -5.86 5.77 -2.45
N ASN A 131 -5.56 4.50 -2.79
CA ASN A 131 -4.26 4.14 -3.34
C ASN A 131 -4.14 4.43 -4.84
N LEU A 132 -5.18 4.07 -5.64
CA LEU A 132 -5.14 4.26 -7.08
C LEU A 132 -5.44 5.70 -7.50
N TRP A 133 -6.54 6.29 -7.02
CA TRP A 133 -6.92 7.63 -7.44
C TRP A 133 -6.18 8.72 -6.67
N LEU A 134 -6.44 8.85 -5.38
CA LEU A 134 -5.98 9.99 -4.59
C LEU A 134 -4.45 9.99 -4.43
N THR A 135 -3.83 8.86 -4.10
CA THR A 135 -2.36 8.80 -3.95
C THR A 135 -1.66 8.98 -5.29
N THR A 136 -2.20 8.46 -6.39
CA THR A 136 -1.62 8.68 -7.72
C THR A 136 -1.72 10.13 -8.14
N TRP A 137 -2.87 10.77 -7.89
CA TRP A 137 -3.07 12.19 -8.16
C TRP A 137 -2.13 13.08 -7.32
N ALA A 138 -2.01 12.79 -6.01
CA ALA A 138 -1.12 13.52 -5.13
C ALA A 138 0.34 13.41 -5.58
N ASN A 139 0.81 12.19 -5.91
CA ASN A 139 2.18 11.99 -6.40
C ASN A 139 2.42 12.60 -7.78
N ALA A 140 1.47 12.50 -8.70
CA ALA A 140 1.58 13.12 -10.03
C ALA A 140 1.74 14.64 -9.91
N SER A 141 0.95 15.26 -9.04
CA SER A 141 1.01 16.69 -8.74
C SER A 141 2.33 17.10 -8.06
N LEU A 142 2.85 16.28 -7.15
CA LEU A 142 4.09 16.56 -6.42
C LEU A 142 5.34 16.43 -7.30
N LEU A 143 5.36 15.40 -8.17
CA LEU A 143 6.51 15.08 -9.02
C LEU A 143 6.45 15.78 -10.38
N GLY A 144 5.40 16.54 -10.69
CA GLY A 144 5.19 17.17 -11.99
C GLY A 144 5.06 16.17 -13.15
N ARG A 145 4.73 14.90 -12.86
CA ARG A 145 4.55 13.84 -13.85
C ARG A 145 3.08 13.67 -14.22
N GLY A 146 2.81 13.29 -15.46
CA GLY A 146 1.44 13.03 -15.92
C GLY A 146 0.79 11.90 -15.11
N PHE A 147 -0.47 12.11 -14.67
CA PHE A 147 -1.26 11.10 -13.95
C PHE A 147 -1.28 9.75 -14.67
N PHE A 148 -1.56 9.77 -15.98
CA PHE A 148 -1.65 8.55 -16.80
C PHE A 148 -0.32 7.83 -16.98
N ALA A 149 0.81 8.51 -16.83
CA ALA A 149 2.13 7.86 -16.88
C ALA A 149 2.44 7.03 -15.62
N MET A 150 1.91 7.45 -14.46
CA MET A 150 2.15 6.75 -13.19
C MET A 150 1.06 5.71 -12.87
N PHE A 151 -0.14 5.85 -13.42
CA PHE A 151 -1.31 5.04 -13.11
C PHE A 151 -1.13 3.54 -13.41
N PRO A 152 -0.61 3.11 -14.59
CA PRO A 152 -0.53 1.68 -14.92
C PRO A 152 0.37 0.89 -13.97
N ALA A 153 1.55 1.41 -13.65
CA ALA A 153 2.50 0.75 -12.74
C ALA A 153 1.89 0.58 -11.34
N ARG A 154 1.18 1.60 -10.85
CA ARG A 154 0.48 1.55 -9.56
C ARG A 154 -0.72 0.62 -9.58
N ALA A 155 -1.47 0.59 -10.68
CA ALA A 155 -2.62 -0.29 -10.84
C ALA A 155 -2.19 -1.76 -10.78
N ILE A 156 -1.16 -2.15 -11.52
CA ILE A 156 -0.61 -3.52 -11.51
C ILE A 156 -0.18 -3.90 -10.09
N LYS A 157 0.59 -3.04 -9.41
CA LYS A 157 1.02 -3.28 -8.02
C LYS A 157 -0.17 -3.49 -7.08
N ASN A 158 -1.13 -2.57 -7.08
CA ASN A 158 -2.26 -2.61 -6.15
C ASN A 158 -3.19 -3.80 -6.41
N ILE A 159 -3.41 -4.16 -7.69
CA ILE A 159 -4.22 -5.33 -8.07
C ILE A 159 -3.53 -6.62 -7.62
N ALA A 160 -2.22 -6.73 -7.82
CA ALA A 160 -1.46 -7.90 -7.39
C ALA A 160 -1.42 -8.06 -5.85
N GLN A 161 -1.35 -6.94 -5.11
CA GLN A 161 -1.31 -6.93 -3.65
C GLN A 161 -2.68 -7.15 -3.01
N LEU A 162 -3.78 -6.75 -3.68
CA LEU A 162 -5.14 -6.76 -3.12
C LEU A 162 -5.57 -8.13 -2.57
N PRO A 163 -5.39 -9.27 -3.26
CA PRO A 163 -5.79 -10.57 -2.72
C PRO A 163 -5.01 -10.93 -1.45
N VAL A 164 -3.71 -10.64 -1.40
CA VAL A 164 -2.88 -10.88 -0.21
C VAL A 164 -3.39 -10.09 0.98
N ASP A 165 -3.69 -8.81 0.78
CA ASP A 165 -4.20 -7.92 1.82
C ASP A 165 -5.58 -8.36 2.33
N ILE A 166 -6.48 -8.80 1.45
CA ILE A 166 -7.81 -9.30 1.82
C ILE A 166 -7.68 -10.56 2.68
N ILE A 167 -6.81 -11.48 2.28
CA ILE A 167 -6.61 -12.74 3.00
C ILE A 167 -6.04 -12.45 4.38
N LEU A 168 -5.04 -11.57 4.46
CA LEU A 168 -4.41 -11.17 5.71
C LEU A 168 -5.41 -10.51 6.66
N LEU A 169 -6.24 -9.58 6.17
CA LEU A 169 -7.31 -8.97 6.96
C LEU A 169 -8.34 -9.99 7.43
N SER A 170 -8.73 -10.91 6.54
CA SER A 170 -9.72 -11.95 6.88
C SER A 170 -9.22 -12.93 7.96
N LEU A 171 -7.90 -13.09 8.08
CA LEU A 171 -7.27 -13.92 9.11
C LEU A 171 -7.07 -13.16 10.42
N ILE A 172 -6.58 -11.91 10.36
CA ILE A 172 -6.17 -11.15 11.55
C ILE A 172 -7.35 -10.47 12.23
N LEU A 173 -8.31 -9.89 11.50
CA LEU A 173 -9.41 -9.15 12.10
C LEU A 173 -10.26 -10.01 13.07
N PRO A 174 -10.59 -11.28 12.78
CA PRO A 174 -11.27 -12.16 13.75
C PRO A 174 -10.44 -12.38 15.03
N ALA A 175 -9.11 -12.53 14.90
CA ALA A 175 -8.23 -12.67 16.05
C ALA A 175 -8.21 -11.41 16.92
N VAL A 176 -8.16 -10.24 16.31
CA VAL A 176 -8.25 -8.93 17.00
C VAL A 176 -9.59 -8.80 17.74
N LEU A 177 -10.70 -9.21 17.11
CA LEU A 177 -12.01 -9.23 17.77
C LEU A 177 -12.02 -10.17 18.99
N LYS A 178 -11.42 -11.34 18.88
CA LYS A 178 -11.34 -12.30 20.00
C LYS A 178 -10.54 -11.72 21.17
N ILE A 179 -9.39 -11.10 20.88
CA ILE A 179 -8.57 -10.42 21.90
C ILE A 179 -9.36 -9.26 22.55
N TRP A 180 -10.05 -8.47 21.75
CA TRP A 180 -10.87 -7.37 22.23
C TRP A 180 -11.94 -7.81 23.24
N GLN A 181 -12.53 -8.98 23.03
CA GLN A 181 -13.56 -9.55 23.93
C GLN A 181 -13.01 -10.06 25.25
N MET A 182 -11.73 -10.43 25.31
CA MET A 182 -11.08 -10.84 26.56
C MET A 182 -10.89 -9.66 27.53
N ILE A 183 -11.03 -8.43 27.04
CA ILE A 183 -10.91 -7.22 27.89
C ILE A 183 -12.19 -7.07 28.73
N PRO A 184 -12.09 -7.06 30.10
CA PRO A 184 -13.25 -6.96 30.97
C PRO A 184 -14.09 -5.69 30.69
N GLY A 185 -15.42 -5.87 30.61
CA GLY A 185 -16.37 -4.77 30.39
C GLY A 185 -16.63 -4.40 28.93
N THR A 186 -16.18 -5.20 27.97
CA THR A 186 -16.59 -5.09 26.58
C THR A 186 -17.97 -5.70 26.40
N LYS A 187 -18.96 -4.88 26.03
CA LYS A 187 -20.38 -5.29 25.95
C LYS A 187 -20.76 -6.14 24.75
N ARG A 188 -19.82 -6.44 23.84
CA ARG A 188 -20.10 -7.16 22.60
C ARG A 188 -19.67 -8.62 22.70
N LYS A 189 -20.67 -9.53 22.77
CA LYS A 189 -20.46 -10.98 22.63
C LYS A 189 -20.39 -11.34 21.15
N ILE A 190 -19.34 -12.02 20.73
CA ILE A 190 -19.26 -12.65 19.40
C ILE A 190 -19.75 -14.10 19.54
N ASP A 191 -20.55 -14.53 18.58
CA ASP A 191 -20.91 -15.93 18.45
C ASP A 191 -19.66 -16.72 18.05
N GLU A 192 -19.19 -17.60 18.93
CA GLU A 192 -17.97 -18.41 18.74
C GLU A 192 -18.01 -19.27 17.46
N LYS A 193 -19.23 -19.54 16.95
CA LYS A 193 -19.46 -20.29 15.71
C LYS A 193 -18.97 -19.60 14.43
N LEU A 194 -18.70 -18.30 14.47
CA LEU A 194 -18.33 -17.52 13.27
C LEU A 194 -16.83 -17.50 12.99
N LEU A 195 -15.99 -17.79 13.98
CA LEU A 195 -14.55 -17.56 13.84
C LEU A 195 -13.79 -18.71 13.16
N PHE A 196 -14.22 -19.95 13.27
CA PHE A 196 -13.52 -21.11 12.70
C PHE A 196 -14.41 -22.38 12.67
N SER A 197 -15.71 -22.25 12.44
CA SER A 197 -16.65 -23.38 12.51
C SER A 197 -16.42 -24.45 11.45
N ASP A 198 -15.77 -24.09 10.32
CA ASP A 198 -15.32 -25.06 9.32
C ASP A 198 -13.80 -25.08 9.25
N SER A 199 -13.20 -26.05 9.91
CA SER A 199 -11.76 -26.37 9.85
C SER A 199 -11.21 -26.43 8.41
N ASN A 200 -12.05 -26.76 7.44
CA ASN A 200 -11.70 -26.85 6.03
C ASN A 200 -11.59 -25.48 5.36
N VAL A 201 -12.43 -24.49 5.72
CA VAL A 201 -12.37 -23.13 5.18
C VAL A 201 -11.10 -22.40 5.70
N GLY A 202 -10.78 -22.57 6.97
CA GLY A 202 -9.55 -22.00 7.54
C GLY A 202 -8.29 -22.59 6.89
N LYS A 203 -8.25 -23.90 6.67
CA LYS A 203 -7.15 -24.58 5.98
C LYS A 203 -7.06 -24.16 4.51
N ALA A 204 -8.18 -24.09 3.80
CA ALA A 204 -8.24 -23.60 2.42
C ALA A 204 -7.77 -22.14 2.30
N LEU A 205 -8.11 -21.29 3.29
CA LEU A 205 -7.67 -19.91 3.33
C LEU A 205 -6.14 -19.84 3.53
N ILE A 206 -5.58 -20.60 4.46
CA ILE A 206 -4.13 -20.65 4.72
C ILE A 206 -3.37 -21.17 3.49
N THR A 207 -3.87 -22.23 2.83
CA THR A 207 -3.25 -22.75 1.61
C THR A 207 -3.32 -21.76 0.47
N LEU A 208 -4.44 -21.03 0.33
CA LEU A 208 -4.59 -19.97 -0.66
C LEU A 208 -3.61 -18.81 -0.38
N VAL A 209 -3.45 -18.39 0.89
CA VAL A 209 -2.44 -17.39 1.31
C VAL A 209 -1.05 -17.83 0.90
N ALA A 210 -0.68 -19.07 1.26
CA ALA A 210 0.65 -19.60 0.94
C ALA A 210 0.88 -19.63 -0.58
N LEU A 211 -0.10 -20.06 -1.35
CA LEU A 211 -0.02 -20.09 -2.82
C LEU A 211 0.13 -18.68 -3.42
N VAL A 212 -0.67 -17.73 -2.95
CA VAL A 212 -0.59 -16.33 -3.42
C VAL A 212 0.74 -15.70 -3.03
N MET A 213 1.26 -15.98 -1.82
CA MET A 213 2.59 -15.51 -1.39
C MET A 213 3.71 -16.08 -2.28
N VAL A 214 3.64 -17.36 -2.63
CA VAL A 214 4.61 -17.97 -3.55
C VAL A 214 4.54 -17.32 -4.93
N ILE A 215 3.35 -17.07 -5.46
CA ILE A 215 3.16 -16.38 -6.76
C ILE A 215 3.70 -14.96 -6.70
N VAL A 216 3.41 -14.19 -5.65
CA VAL A 216 3.89 -12.82 -5.49
C VAL A 216 5.41 -12.78 -5.35
N CYS A 217 6.00 -13.71 -4.58
CA CYS A 217 7.46 -13.82 -4.46
C CYS A 217 8.11 -14.19 -5.80
N SER A 218 7.53 -15.13 -6.56
CA SER A 218 8.09 -15.54 -7.87
C SER A 218 7.99 -14.41 -8.90
N LEU A 219 6.88 -13.67 -8.93
CA LEU A 219 6.74 -12.48 -9.77
C LEU A 219 7.69 -11.35 -9.37
N GLY A 220 7.91 -11.18 -8.06
CA GLY A 220 8.88 -10.21 -7.53
C GLY A 220 10.30 -10.53 -7.98
N ILE A 221 10.73 -11.78 -7.89
CA ILE A 221 12.06 -12.24 -8.34
C ILE A 221 12.19 -12.08 -9.86
N ALA A 222 11.16 -12.42 -10.63
CA ALA A 222 11.17 -12.25 -12.08
C ALA A 222 11.27 -10.76 -12.48
N ALA A 223 10.54 -9.88 -11.80
CA ALA A 223 10.60 -8.44 -12.03
C ALA A 223 11.99 -7.86 -11.67
N GLN A 224 12.63 -8.36 -10.62
CA GLN A 224 13.98 -7.96 -10.22
C GLN A 224 15.02 -8.39 -11.26
N ASN A 225 14.94 -9.62 -11.74
CA ASN A 225 15.82 -10.12 -12.80
C ASN A 225 15.69 -9.29 -14.09
N LEU A 226 14.47 -8.92 -14.48
CA LEU A 226 14.22 -8.03 -15.62
C LEU A 226 14.82 -6.64 -15.43
N SER A 227 14.69 -6.07 -14.23
CA SER A 227 15.26 -4.76 -13.90
C SER A 227 16.78 -4.78 -13.95
N ASP A 228 17.40 -5.85 -13.45
CA ASP A 228 18.84 -6.00 -13.48
C ASP A 228 19.38 -6.21 -14.91
N GLN A 229 18.66 -6.99 -15.74
CA GLN A 229 18.97 -7.10 -17.17
C GLN A 229 18.88 -5.75 -17.89
N GLN A 230 17.86 -4.94 -17.59
CA GLN A 230 17.74 -3.60 -18.14
C GLN A 230 18.89 -2.67 -17.72
N LYS A 231 19.36 -2.76 -16.47
CA LYS A 231 20.51 -1.99 -15.98
C LYS A 231 21.80 -2.40 -16.71
N GLU A 232 22.03 -3.70 -16.89
CA GLU A 232 23.20 -4.21 -17.62
C GLU A 232 23.16 -3.82 -19.09
N LEU A 233 21.98 -3.90 -19.73
CA LEU A 233 21.81 -3.46 -21.10
C LEU A 233 22.11 -1.98 -21.28
N LYS A 234 21.59 -1.14 -20.35
CA LYS A 234 21.90 0.30 -20.37
C LYS A 234 23.38 0.58 -20.23
N LYS A 235 24.10 -0.12 -19.32
CA LYS A 235 25.54 0.05 -19.17
C LYS A 235 26.29 -0.34 -20.46
N THR A 236 25.88 -1.43 -21.09
CA THR A 236 26.49 -1.89 -22.35
C THR A 236 26.27 -0.87 -23.46
N VAL A 237 25.05 -0.34 -23.59
CA VAL A 237 24.73 0.71 -24.58
C VAL A 237 25.53 1.98 -24.32
N THR A 238 25.67 2.41 -23.06
CA THR A 238 26.49 3.59 -22.72
C THR A 238 27.95 3.37 -23.04
N ALA A 239 28.51 2.19 -22.69
CA ALA A 239 29.90 1.85 -23.00
C ALA A 239 30.16 1.79 -24.51
N GLN A 240 29.22 1.27 -25.29
CA GLN A 240 29.31 1.27 -26.75
C GLN A 240 29.23 2.69 -27.32
N GLY A 241 28.36 3.55 -26.75
CA GLY A 241 28.32 4.96 -27.13
C GLY A 241 29.63 5.68 -26.91
N GLU A 242 30.29 5.50 -25.77
CA GLU A 242 31.61 6.03 -25.47
C GLU A 242 32.70 5.50 -26.42
N GLN A 243 32.62 4.24 -26.85
CA GLN A 243 33.56 3.70 -27.84
C GLN A 243 33.36 4.32 -29.23
N ILE A 244 32.10 4.53 -29.63
CA ILE A 244 31.77 5.21 -30.90
C ILE A 244 32.30 6.63 -30.89
N GLU A 245 32.09 7.39 -29.78
CA GLU A 245 32.63 8.75 -29.68
C GLU A 245 34.19 8.79 -29.78
N ARG A 246 34.87 7.81 -29.15
CA ARG A 246 36.34 7.72 -29.26
C ARG A 246 36.80 7.41 -30.67
N MET A 247 36.16 6.46 -31.34
CA MET A 247 36.46 6.13 -32.73
C MET A 247 36.19 7.33 -33.65
N ASP A 248 35.14 8.08 -33.41
CA ASP A 248 34.78 9.28 -34.18
C ASP A 248 35.82 10.38 -34.00
N ALA A 249 36.33 10.55 -32.78
CA ALA A 249 37.43 11.47 -32.48
C ALA A 249 38.77 11.07 -33.17
N GLU A 250 39.10 9.77 -33.18
CA GLU A 250 40.28 9.24 -33.87
C GLU A 250 40.17 9.44 -35.38
N ILE A 251 39.00 9.16 -35.96
CA ILE A 251 38.72 9.40 -37.38
C ILE A 251 38.86 10.88 -37.70
N ALA A 252 38.34 11.77 -36.89
CA ALA A 252 38.46 13.21 -37.09
C ALA A 252 39.93 13.67 -37.04
N ALA A 253 40.73 13.12 -36.12
CA ALA A 253 42.17 13.40 -36.04
C ALA A 253 42.92 12.95 -37.31
N LEU A 254 42.63 11.74 -37.81
CA LEU A 254 43.24 11.23 -39.05
C LEU A 254 42.91 12.07 -40.28
N TYR A 255 41.65 12.54 -40.41
CA TYR A 255 41.28 13.44 -41.50
C TYR A 255 42.04 14.79 -41.43
N SER A 256 42.26 15.30 -40.20
CA SER A 256 43.03 16.53 -39.99
C SER A 256 44.51 16.36 -40.32
N GLU A 257 45.11 15.20 -40.03
CA GLU A 257 46.52 14.88 -40.38
C GLU A 257 46.71 14.72 -41.90
N LEU A 258 45.72 14.14 -42.58
CA LEU A 258 45.74 13.93 -44.03
C LEU A 258 45.38 15.19 -44.81
N GLY A 259 44.93 16.28 -44.15
CA GLY A 259 44.54 17.53 -44.82
C GLY A 259 43.29 17.38 -45.71
N ILE A 260 42.45 16.40 -45.45
CA ILE A 260 41.23 16.09 -46.23
C ILE A 260 40.01 16.52 -45.41
N GLU A 261 39.07 17.19 -46.02
CA GLU A 261 37.80 17.55 -45.39
C GLU A 261 36.97 16.27 -45.11
N ARG A 262 36.44 16.16 -43.89
CA ARG A 262 35.59 15.06 -43.49
C ARG A 262 34.24 15.09 -44.25
N PRO A 263 33.83 13.99 -44.90
CA PRO A 263 32.51 13.97 -45.52
C PRO A 263 31.40 14.07 -44.48
N VAL A 264 30.50 15.02 -44.68
CA VAL A 264 29.30 15.17 -43.85
C VAL A 264 28.29 14.14 -44.36
N PHE A 265 28.07 13.09 -43.58
CA PHE A 265 26.92 12.20 -43.82
C PHE A 265 25.70 12.87 -43.21
N GLU A 266 24.74 13.30 -44.03
CA GLU A 266 23.42 13.71 -43.56
C GLU A 266 22.76 12.46 -42.95
N GLU A 267 22.42 12.50 -41.67
CA GLU A 267 21.53 11.52 -41.06
C GLU A 267 20.17 11.63 -41.78
N GLU A 268 19.88 10.65 -42.63
CA GLU A 268 18.49 10.45 -43.06
C GLU A 268 17.67 10.10 -41.83
N ALA A 269 16.91 11.05 -41.32
CA ALA A 269 15.92 10.85 -40.28
C ALA A 269 14.76 10.04 -40.84
N GLU A 270 14.68 8.73 -40.49
CA GLU A 270 13.45 7.94 -40.55
C GLU A 270 12.68 8.01 -39.22
#